data_07f4fda1c55d6cf019d6f05c59c2b568
#
_entry.id   07f4fda1c55d6cf019d6f05c59c2b568
#
_cell.length_a   1.000
_cell.length_b   1.000
_cell.length_c   1.000
_cell.angle_alpha   90.00
_cell.angle_beta   90.00
_cell.angle_gamma   90.00
#
_symmetry.space_group_name_H-M   'P 1'
#
loop_
_entity.id
_entity.type
_entity.pdbx_description
1 polymer ?
#
loop_
_entity_poly.entity_id
_entity_poly.type
_entity_poly.pdbx_seq_one_letter_code
_entity_poly.pdbx_strand_id
1 'polypeptide(L)'
;MNTEEIARIVADQRAYFKTHATFDVDARRRALVSLRDAVRAHEADIAHALKTDLGKSHDEAYMCEIGTSLSEIRHQIAHVARWSRAHLRPCDLANAISVCKTQSVPYGVTLIMAPWNYPFLLTLEPLAGALAAGNTVVIKPSAYAPASSAVLRQICEEAFDPRLVTVVEGGRAENEALLDESWDKIFFTGSVPVGKFVMERASKNLTPVTLELGGKSPCIVDATANLKVAARRIAFGKWLNVGQTCVAPDYLLVDTRVHDELLGLIREETRRMFGEHPLDNEDYGHIVNAKHFARVRGLIDPDKVVLGGTARESSLKIEPTILDGVAPEDAVMQEEIFGPILPVLTFESLDEAEAFIADRPTPLALYIFSQDRAVQERFVRYVPFGGGCVNDTIMHLATSHMGFGGMGASGMGQYHGRESFDTFSHKKSIVNKATWLDVPFRYAPYESWKHKFVRIFVH
;
A
#
# COMPACT_ATOMS: atom_id res chain seq x y z
N MET A 1 11.92 4.12 -23.57
CA MET A 1 12.36 5.54 -23.45
C MET A 1 13.82 5.55 -23.09
N ASN A 2 14.62 6.47 -23.64
CA ASN A 2 16.06 6.53 -23.33
C ASN A 2 16.32 7.41 -22.09
N THR A 3 17.54 7.35 -21.55
CA THR A 3 17.94 8.09 -20.33
C THR A 3 17.83 9.61 -20.50
N GLU A 4 18.17 10.16 -21.70
CA GLU A 4 18.09 11.60 -21.96
C GLU A 4 16.64 12.10 -21.98
N GLU A 5 15.71 11.30 -22.50
CA GLU A 5 14.27 11.61 -22.47
C GLU A 5 13.73 11.65 -21.05
N ILE A 6 14.15 10.69 -20.21
CA ILE A 6 13.77 10.65 -18.79
C ILE A 6 14.32 11.88 -18.06
N ALA A 7 15.58 12.20 -18.23
CA ALA A 7 16.20 13.38 -17.62
C ALA A 7 15.48 14.68 -18.02
N ARG A 8 15.07 14.79 -19.32
CA ARG A 8 14.29 15.95 -19.78
C ARG A 8 12.93 16.05 -19.12
N ILE A 9 12.19 14.92 -18.97
CA ILE A 9 10.90 14.89 -18.27
C ILE A 9 11.07 15.42 -16.83
N VAL A 10 12.07 14.93 -16.11
CA VAL A 10 12.35 15.36 -14.73
C VAL A 10 12.71 16.85 -14.67
N ALA A 11 13.51 17.34 -15.60
CA ALA A 11 13.89 18.76 -15.70
C ALA A 11 12.67 19.64 -16.00
N ASP A 12 11.80 19.25 -16.92
CA ASP A 12 10.58 19.96 -17.29
C ASP A 12 9.59 20.04 -16.12
N GLN A 13 9.41 18.93 -15.39
CA GLN A 13 8.58 18.92 -14.18
C GLN A 13 9.17 19.79 -13.08
N ARG A 14 10.48 19.79 -12.89
CA ARG A 14 11.17 20.63 -11.92
C ARG A 14 11.06 22.13 -12.29
N ALA A 15 11.14 22.47 -13.58
CA ALA A 15 10.91 23.82 -14.06
C ALA A 15 9.46 24.26 -13.81
N TYR A 16 8.49 23.38 -14.10
CA TYR A 16 7.07 23.65 -13.84
C TYR A 16 6.77 23.83 -12.35
N PHE A 17 7.31 22.98 -11.49
CA PHE A 17 7.14 23.10 -10.05
C PHE A 17 7.66 24.45 -9.52
N LYS A 18 8.79 24.94 -10.04
CA LYS A 18 9.38 26.26 -9.69
C LYS A 18 8.49 27.45 -10.07
N THR A 19 7.52 27.29 -10.96
CA THR A 19 6.53 28.34 -11.25
C THR A 19 5.52 28.54 -10.13
N HIS A 20 5.47 27.64 -9.15
CA HIS A 20 4.49 27.59 -8.07
C HIS A 20 3.04 27.33 -8.53
N ALA A 21 2.81 26.90 -9.77
CA ALA A 21 1.47 26.62 -10.30
C ALA A 21 0.70 25.58 -9.48
N THR A 22 1.41 24.64 -8.82
CA THR A 22 0.83 23.60 -7.97
C THR A 22 0.57 24.03 -6.53
N PHE A 23 0.95 25.25 -6.14
CA PHE A 23 0.76 25.76 -4.76
C PHE A 23 -0.66 26.25 -4.52
N ASP A 24 -1.37 26.67 -5.55
CA ASP A 24 -2.78 27.05 -5.47
C ASP A 24 -3.64 25.83 -5.17
N VAL A 25 -4.43 25.91 -4.09
CA VAL A 25 -5.30 24.82 -3.63
C VAL A 25 -6.42 24.53 -4.64
N ASP A 26 -6.93 25.56 -5.31
CA ASP A 26 -7.96 25.36 -6.33
C ASP A 26 -7.39 24.69 -7.58
N ALA A 27 -6.12 24.96 -7.94
CA ALA A 27 -5.44 24.22 -9.01
C ALA A 27 -5.28 22.72 -8.64
N ARG A 28 -4.89 22.40 -7.40
CA ARG A 28 -4.83 21.01 -6.92
C ARG A 28 -6.20 20.33 -6.99
N ARG A 29 -7.24 21.03 -6.54
CA ARG A 29 -8.61 20.51 -6.60
C ARG A 29 -9.08 20.26 -8.03
N ARG A 30 -8.77 21.16 -8.96
CA ARG A 30 -9.07 20.97 -10.41
C ARG A 30 -8.35 19.74 -10.94
N ALA A 31 -7.07 19.55 -10.62
CA ALA A 31 -6.31 18.36 -11.03
C ALA A 31 -6.95 17.06 -10.52
N LEU A 32 -7.36 17.01 -9.25
CA LEU A 32 -8.07 15.85 -8.69
C LEU A 32 -9.43 15.61 -9.34
N VAL A 33 -10.17 16.67 -9.70
CA VAL A 33 -11.44 16.56 -10.43
C VAL A 33 -11.20 16.02 -11.83
N SER A 34 -10.19 16.51 -12.55
CA SER A 34 -9.82 15.98 -13.87
C SER A 34 -9.45 14.50 -13.80
N LEU A 35 -8.67 14.08 -12.78
CA LEU A 35 -8.34 12.68 -12.56
C LEU A 35 -9.60 11.82 -12.36
N ARG A 36 -10.50 12.25 -11.47
CA ARG A 36 -11.76 11.54 -11.22
C ARG A 36 -12.58 11.37 -12.49
N ASP A 37 -12.72 12.44 -13.27
CA ASP A 37 -13.56 12.45 -14.45
C ASP A 37 -12.96 11.62 -15.58
N ALA A 38 -11.62 11.63 -15.75
CA ALA A 38 -10.91 10.75 -16.68
C ALA A 38 -11.03 9.27 -16.29
N VAL A 39 -10.84 8.92 -15.00
CA VAL A 39 -11.02 7.53 -14.52
C VAL A 39 -12.45 7.04 -14.80
N ARG A 40 -13.46 7.88 -14.60
CA ARG A 40 -14.86 7.54 -14.92
C ARG A 40 -15.10 7.36 -16.42
N ALA A 41 -14.53 8.22 -17.25
CA ALA A 41 -14.66 8.14 -18.69
C ALA A 41 -14.08 6.84 -19.26
N HIS A 42 -12.99 6.34 -18.64
CA HIS A 42 -12.28 5.14 -19.05
C HIS A 42 -12.65 3.88 -18.24
N GLU A 43 -13.79 3.86 -17.54
CA GLU A 43 -14.20 2.71 -16.71
C GLU A 43 -14.18 1.38 -17.49
N ALA A 44 -14.76 1.37 -18.70
CA ALA A 44 -14.79 0.19 -19.55
C ALA A 44 -13.39 -0.22 -20.06
N ASP A 45 -12.53 0.73 -20.39
CA ASP A 45 -11.15 0.47 -20.83
C ASP A 45 -10.30 -0.10 -19.71
N ILE A 46 -10.47 0.42 -18.48
CA ILE A 46 -9.84 -0.10 -17.27
C ILE A 46 -10.26 -1.54 -17.02
N ALA A 47 -11.57 -1.84 -17.02
CA ALA A 47 -12.08 -3.19 -16.81
C ALA A 47 -11.56 -4.16 -17.87
N HIS A 48 -11.52 -3.74 -19.13
CA HIS A 48 -10.97 -4.54 -20.24
C HIS A 48 -9.47 -4.81 -20.08
N ALA A 49 -8.69 -3.80 -19.70
CA ALA A 49 -7.26 -3.95 -19.46
C ALA A 49 -6.96 -4.91 -18.29
N LEU A 50 -7.71 -4.82 -17.20
CA LEU A 50 -7.61 -5.73 -16.04
C LEU A 50 -8.01 -7.17 -16.40
N LYS A 51 -9.02 -7.34 -17.25
CA LYS A 51 -9.37 -8.67 -17.79
C LYS A 51 -8.25 -9.24 -18.65
N THR A 52 -7.59 -8.40 -19.45
CA THR A 52 -6.50 -8.80 -20.34
C THR A 52 -5.24 -9.18 -19.55
N ASP A 53 -4.82 -8.35 -18.58
CA ASP A 53 -3.55 -8.54 -17.86
C ASP A 53 -3.65 -9.56 -16.72
N LEU A 54 -4.81 -9.68 -16.05
CA LEU A 54 -4.98 -10.46 -14.81
C LEU A 54 -6.19 -11.40 -14.82
N GLY A 55 -7.02 -11.35 -15.85
CA GLY A 55 -8.25 -12.14 -15.92
C GLY A 55 -9.35 -11.70 -14.94
N LYS A 56 -9.24 -10.52 -14.32
CA LYS A 56 -10.25 -10.03 -13.37
C LYS A 56 -11.62 -9.92 -14.02
N SER A 57 -12.68 -10.33 -13.31
CA SER A 57 -14.04 -10.06 -13.72
C SER A 57 -14.36 -8.57 -13.65
N HIS A 58 -15.44 -8.13 -14.32
CA HIS A 58 -15.86 -6.74 -14.28
C HIS A 58 -16.14 -6.27 -12.84
N ASP A 59 -16.82 -7.11 -12.05
CA ASP A 59 -17.20 -6.76 -10.68
C ASP A 59 -15.97 -6.71 -9.76
N GLU A 60 -15.00 -7.62 -9.91
CA GLU A 60 -13.74 -7.56 -9.18
C GLU A 60 -12.92 -6.33 -9.57
N ALA A 61 -12.83 -6.02 -10.87
CA ALA A 61 -12.15 -4.83 -11.36
C ALA A 61 -12.76 -3.54 -10.79
N TYR A 62 -14.08 -3.45 -10.75
CA TYR A 62 -14.77 -2.30 -10.17
C TYR A 62 -14.57 -2.22 -8.65
N MET A 63 -14.84 -3.31 -7.94
CA MET A 63 -14.77 -3.36 -6.48
C MET A 63 -13.36 -3.05 -5.96
N CYS A 64 -12.33 -3.63 -6.57
CA CYS A 64 -10.97 -3.59 -6.04
C CYS A 64 -10.09 -2.47 -6.61
N GLU A 65 -10.44 -1.92 -7.77
CA GLU A 65 -9.59 -0.92 -8.43
C GLU A 65 -10.34 0.36 -8.79
N ILE A 66 -11.41 0.30 -9.57
CA ILE A 66 -12.07 1.49 -10.08
C ILE A 66 -12.82 2.22 -8.97
N GLY A 67 -13.73 1.52 -8.29
CA GLY A 67 -14.58 2.08 -7.25
C GLY A 67 -13.79 2.59 -6.06
N THR A 68 -12.78 1.83 -5.63
CA THR A 68 -11.89 2.19 -4.52
C THR A 68 -11.03 3.41 -4.86
N SER A 69 -10.42 3.45 -6.06
CA SER A 69 -9.67 4.63 -6.53
C SER A 69 -10.56 5.88 -6.61
N LEU A 70 -11.78 5.75 -7.16
CA LEU A 70 -12.74 6.86 -7.22
C LEU A 70 -13.17 7.33 -5.83
N SER A 71 -13.26 6.44 -4.85
CA SER A 71 -13.55 6.77 -3.45
C SER A 71 -12.42 7.60 -2.84
N GLU A 72 -11.16 7.16 -3.01
CA GLU A 72 -9.99 7.88 -2.52
C GLU A 72 -9.86 9.25 -3.18
N ILE A 73 -9.98 9.34 -4.50
CA ILE A 73 -9.91 10.63 -5.22
C ILE A 73 -10.99 11.61 -4.70
N ARG A 74 -12.22 11.13 -4.49
CA ARG A 74 -13.31 11.95 -3.92
C ARG A 74 -12.98 12.42 -2.51
N HIS A 75 -12.38 11.55 -1.70
CA HIS A 75 -11.94 11.90 -0.35
C HIS A 75 -10.88 13.01 -0.37
N GLN A 76 -9.88 12.90 -1.26
CA GLN A 76 -8.87 13.94 -1.46
C GLN A 76 -9.49 15.28 -1.91
N ILE A 77 -10.41 15.27 -2.89
CA ILE A 77 -11.13 16.47 -3.36
C ILE A 77 -11.86 17.18 -2.21
N ALA A 78 -12.53 16.41 -1.35
CA ALA A 78 -13.31 16.95 -0.23
C ALA A 78 -12.44 17.60 0.85
N HIS A 79 -11.20 17.15 1.03
CA HIS A 79 -10.39 17.50 2.16
C HIS A 79 -9.15 18.35 1.84
N VAL A 80 -8.69 18.40 0.59
CA VAL A 80 -7.45 19.11 0.19
C VAL A 80 -7.40 20.54 0.70
N ALA A 81 -8.48 21.29 0.62
CA ALA A 81 -8.52 22.67 1.09
C ALA A 81 -8.33 22.80 2.62
N ARG A 82 -8.88 21.85 3.38
CA ARG A 82 -8.71 21.80 4.85
C ARG A 82 -7.29 21.41 5.23
N TRP A 83 -6.72 20.39 4.58
CA TRP A 83 -5.40 19.86 4.92
C TRP A 83 -4.26 20.82 4.54
N SER A 84 -4.47 21.62 3.49
CA SER A 84 -3.48 22.62 3.04
C SER A 84 -3.40 23.87 3.92
N ARG A 85 -4.36 24.06 4.85
CA ARG A 85 -4.34 25.22 5.76
C ARG A 85 -3.23 25.09 6.78
N ALA A 86 -2.69 26.25 7.20
CA ALA A 86 -1.81 26.33 8.34
C ALA A 86 -2.60 26.00 9.63
N HIS A 87 -2.04 25.16 10.48
CA HIS A 87 -2.61 24.78 11.77
C HIS A 87 -1.89 25.51 12.90
N LEU A 88 -2.62 26.28 13.69
CA LEU A 88 -2.08 26.91 14.89
C LEU A 88 -1.66 25.84 15.90
N ARG A 89 -0.57 26.12 16.60
CA ARG A 89 -0.01 25.27 17.66
C ARG A 89 0.11 26.08 18.95
N PRO A 90 -0.03 25.44 20.11
CA PRO A 90 0.30 26.08 21.36
C PRO A 90 1.73 26.63 21.34
N CYS A 91 1.94 27.76 21.98
CA CYS A 91 3.27 28.32 22.21
C CYS A 91 3.67 28.11 23.67
N ASP A 92 4.87 27.61 23.88
CA ASP A 92 5.47 27.54 25.20
C ASP A 92 5.82 28.97 25.70
N LEU A 93 6.09 29.09 27.01
CA LEU A 93 6.43 30.38 27.62
C LEU A 93 7.62 31.07 26.93
N ALA A 94 8.62 30.30 26.47
CA ALA A 94 9.76 30.81 25.70
C ALA A 94 9.35 31.50 24.39
N ASN A 95 8.18 31.15 23.85
CA ASN A 95 7.57 31.72 22.64
C ASN A 95 6.29 32.48 22.96
N ALA A 96 6.10 32.95 24.20
CA ALA A 96 4.99 33.83 24.55
C ALA A 96 5.00 35.05 23.61
N ILE A 97 3.81 35.56 23.24
CA ILE A 97 3.63 36.65 22.29
C ILE A 97 4.14 36.31 20.86
N SER A 98 3.97 35.04 20.48
CA SER A 98 4.24 34.56 19.13
C SER A 98 3.02 33.83 18.58
N VAL A 99 2.97 33.69 17.27
CA VAL A 99 2.04 32.76 16.59
C VAL A 99 2.83 31.56 16.10
N CYS A 100 2.62 30.42 16.76
CA CYS A 100 3.19 29.13 16.36
C CYS A 100 2.24 28.44 15.40
N LYS A 101 2.73 27.96 14.26
CA LYS A 101 1.92 27.22 13.27
C LYS A 101 2.73 26.14 12.57
N THR A 102 2.02 25.11 12.13
CA THR A 102 2.55 24.13 11.18
C THR A 102 1.85 24.30 9.84
N GLN A 103 2.59 24.17 8.75
CA GLN A 103 2.06 24.28 7.39
C GLN A 103 2.64 23.16 6.52
N SER A 104 1.75 22.38 5.89
CA SER A 104 2.12 21.39 4.90
C SER A 104 2.50 22.07 3.59
N VAL A 105 3.60 21.65 3.00
CA VAL A 105 4.09 22.10 1.67
C VAL A 105 4.47 20.85 0.87
N PRO A 106 4.32 20.87 -0.49
CA PRO A 106 4.77 19.77 -1.33
C PRO A 106 6.28 19.54 -1.20
N TYR A 107 6.71 18.33 -1.42
CA TYR A 107 8.14 18.02 -1.56
C TYR A 107 8.71 18.61 -2.86
N GLY A 108 8.06 18.39 -4.00
CA GLY A 108 8.52 18.84 -5.30
C GLY A 108 8.17 17.90 -6.43
N VAL A 109 9.18 17.38 -7.12
CA VAL A 109 9.04 16.39 -8.17
C VAL A 109 9.09 14.99 -7.58
N THR A 110 8.04 14.20 -7.78
CA THR A 110 7.87 12.90 -7.13
C THR A 110 7.84 11.75 -8.14
N LEU A 111 8.40 10.61 -7.77
CA LEU A 111 8.32 9.36 -8.53
C LEU A 111 7.37 8.39 -7.82
N ILE A 112 6.40 7.85 -8.56
CA ILE A 112 5.52 6.76 -8.13
C ILE A 112 5.83 5.53 -8.98
N MET A 113 6.34 4.48 -8.36
CA MET A 113 6.60 3.19 -9.01
C MET A 113 5.57 2.17 -8.53
N ALA A 114 4.68 1.78 -9.43
CA ALA A 114 3.53 0.94 -9.12
C ALA A 114 3.71 -0.52 -9.58
N PRO A 115 3.14 -1.50 -8.86
CA PRO A 115 3.19 -2.91 -9.22
C PRO A 115 2.12 -3.29 -10.24
N TRP A 116 2.04 -4.56 -10.56
CA TRP A 116 1.18 -5.13 -11.60
C TRP A 116 -0.12 -5.75 -11.07
N ASN A 117 -0.22 -6.04 -9.77
CA ASN A 117 -1.32 -6.83 -9.21
C ASN A 117 -2.63 -6.05 -9.01
N TYR A 118 -2.54 -4.77 -8.69
CA TYR A 118 -3.62 -3.78 -8.69
C TYR A 118 -3.12 -2.51 -9.38
N PRO A 119 -2.92 -2.56 -10.72
CA PRO A 119 -2.17 -1.54 -11.44
C PRO A 119 -2.81 -0.15 -11.39
N PHE A 120 -4.15 -0.07 -11.37
CA PHE A 120 -4.86 1.21 -11.27
C PHE A 120 -4.91 1.69 -9.82
N LEU A 121 -5.35 0.86 -8.89
CA LEU A 121 -5.48 1.24 -7.47
C LEU A 121 -4.16 1.76 -6.91
N LEU A 122 -3.09 0.93 -7.04
CA LEU A 122 -1.78 1.23 -6.47
C LEU A 122 -0.99 2.32 -7.24
N THR A 123 -1.57 2.85 -8.30
CA THR A 123 -1.09 4.05 -9.00
C THR A 123 -1.94 5.27 -8.66
N LEU A 124 -3.26 5.15 -8.74
CA LEU A 124 -4.18 6.30 -8.65
C LEU A 124 -4.31 6.84 -7.23
N GLU A 125 -4.24 6.00 -6.20
CA GLU A 125 -4.31 6.44 -4.81
C GLU A 125 -3.09 7.29 -4.40
N PRO A 126 -1.83 6.83 -4.59
CA PRO A 126 -0.69 7.67 -4.30
C PRO A 126 -0.60 8.91 -5.23
N LEU A 127 -1.05 8.79 -6.50
CA LEU A 127 -1.15 9.95 -7.41
C LEU A 127 -2.12 11.00 -6.84
N ALA A 128 -3.30 10.59 -6.38
CA ALA A 128 -4.26 11.53 -5.78
C ALA A 128 -3.69 12.22 -4.54
N GLY A 129 -2.96 11.50 -3.69
CA GLY A 129 -2.24 12.07 -2.55
C GLY A 129 -1.16 13.08 -2.95
N ALA A 130 -0.35 12.75 -3.96
CA ALA A 130 0.71 13.62 -4.46
C ALA A 130 0.16 14.91 -5.07
N LEU A 131 -0.92 14.82 -5.86
CA LEU A 131 -1.62 15.99 -6.43
C LEU A 131 -2.28 16.85 -5.35
N ALA A 132 -2.92 16.23 -4.36
CA ALA A 132 -3.51 16.95 -3.23
C ALA A 132 -2.45 17.72 -2.44
N ALA A 133 -1.27 17.15 -2.25
CA ALA A 133 -0.13 17.80 -1.60
C ALA A 133 0.49 18.92 -2.46
N GLY A 134 0.31 18.88 -3.80
CA GLY A 134 0.79 19.90 -4.74
C GLY A 134 2.14 19.57 -5.37
N ASN A 135 2.48 18.28 -5.50
CA ASN A 135 3.68 17.83 -6.21
C ASN A 135 3.44 17.70 -7.72
N THR A 136 4.51 17.67 -8.50
CA THR A 136 4.52 17.09 -9.84
C THR A 136 4.89 15.62 -9.75
N VAL A 137 4.43 14.79 -10.70
CA VAL A 137 4.50 13.34 -10.57
C VAL A 137 4.98 12.69 -11.87
N VAL A 138 6.00 11.84 -11.77
CA VAL A 138 6.31 10.83 -12.77
C VAL A 138 5.82 9.48 -12.27
N ILE A 139 5.05 8.80 -13.10
CA ILE A 139 4.49 7.48 -12.81
C ILE A 139 5.26 6.44 -13.61
N LYS A 140 5.70 5.38 -12.96
CA LYS A 140 6.29 4.21 -13.59
C LYS A 140 5.42 2.99 -13.32
N PRO A 141 4.44 2.66 -14.18
CA PRO A 141 3.65 1.45 -14.05
C PRO A 141 4.49 0.20 -14.36
N SER A 142 3.99 -0.96 -13.96
CA SER A 142 4.69 -2.22 -14.17
C SER A 142 4.62 -2.68 -15.63
N ALA A 143 5.74 -3.12 -16.18
CA ALA A 143 5.79 -3.77 -17.49
C ALA A 143 5.08 -5.13 -17.55
N TYR A 144 4.70 -5.71 -16.40
CA TYR A 144 3.97 -6.99 -16.35
C TYR A 144 2.45 -6.83 -16.56
N ALA A 145 1.94 -5.59 -16.54
CA ALA A 145 0.55 -5.26 -16.86
C ALA A 145 0.49 -4.23 -17.99
N PRO A 146 0.85 -4.61 -19.24
CA PRO A 146 1.02 -3.68 -20.34
C PRO A 146 -0.29 -3.03 -20.82
N ALA A 147 -1.41 -3.76 -20.81
CA ALA A 147 -2.71 -3.18 -21.17
C ALA A 147 -3.15 -2.11 -20.15
N SER A 148 -2.99 -2.41 -18.87
CA SER A 148 -3.27 -1.46 -17.79
C SER A 148 -2.35 -0.24 -17.85
N SER A 149 -1.06 -0.44 -18.14
CA SER A 149 -0.09 0.67 -18.28
C SER A 149 -0.46 1.62 -19.42
N ALA A 150 -0.90 1.08 -20.55
CA ALA A 150 -1.33 1.88 -21.71
C ALA A 150 -2.58 2.73 -21.39
N VAL A 151 -3.58 2.15 -20.71
CA VAL A 151 -4.79 2.89 -20.29
C VAL A 151 -4.45 3.94 -19.22
N LEU A 152 -3.58 3.63 -18.25
CA LEU A 152 -3.09 4.62 -17.28
C LEU A 152 -2.41 5.81 -17.97
N ARG A 153 -1.57 5.55 -18.98
CA ARG A 153 -0.94 6.60 -19.76
C ARG A 153 -1.98 7.47 -20.46
N GLN A 154 -2.96 6.86 -21.13
CA GLN A 154 -4.04 7.60 -21.80
C GLN A 154 -4.83 8.47 -20.82
N ILE A 155 -5.24 7.94 -19.68
CA ILE A 155 -5.93 8.70 -18.61
C ILE A 155 -5.11 9.91 -18.19
N CYS A 156 -3.80 9.73 -17.97
CA CYS A 156 -2.93 10.83 -17.53
C CYS A 156 -2.69 11.88 -18.63
N GLU A 157 -2.51 11.47 -19.88
CA GLU A 157 -2.34 12.37 -21.03
C GLU A 157 -3.61 13.22 -21.29
N GLU A 158 -4.80 12.66 -21.08
CA GLU A 158 -6.07 13.39 -21.21
C GLU A 158 -6.34 14.32 -20.01
N ALA A 159 -5.97 13.91 -18.80
CA ALA A 159 -6.29 14.65 -17.59
C ALA A 159 -5.31 15.78 -17.27
N PHE A 160 -4.05 15.71 -17.73
CA PHE A 160 -2.98 16.56 -17.23
C PHE A 160 -2.04 17.10 -18.29
N ASP A 161 -1.47 18.28 -17.99
CA ASP A 161 -0.23 18.74 -18.62
C ASP A 161 0.91 17.76 -18.27
N PRO A 162 1.72 17.30 -19.24
CA PRO A 162 2.81 16.36 -18.97
C PRO A 162 3.86 16.89 -17.99
N ARG A 163 3.94 18.21 -17.79
CA ARG A 163 4.79 18.83 -16.77
C ARG A 163 4.22 18.68 -15.35
N LEU A 164 2.92 18.34 -15.21
CA LEU A 164 2.30 18.05 -13.92
C LEU A 164 2.32 16.53 -13.64
N VAL A 165 1.87 15.72 -14.60
CA VAL A 165 1.88 14.25 -14.50
C VAL A 165 2.34 13.64 -15.81
N THR A 166 3.32 12.76 -15.74
CA THR A 166 3.82 11.99 -16.90
C THR A 166 3.93 10.52 -16.55
N VAL A 167 3.54 9.65 -17.49
CA VAL A 167 3.72 8.20 -17.38
C VAL A 167 4.93 7.76 -18.21
N VAL A 168 5.86 7.06 -17.58
CA VAL A 168 7.03 6.45 -18.22
C VAL A 168 6.81 4.93 -18.23
N GLU A 169 6.41 4.40 -19.38
CA GLU A 169 6.32 2.95 -19.59
C GLU A 169 7.71 2.36 -19.84
N GLY A 170 7.85 1.06 -19.59
CA GLY A 170 9.08 0.32 -19.84
C GLY A 170 9.41 -0.67 -18.75
N GLY A 171 10.56 -1.31 -18.88
CA GLY A 171 11.02 -2.40 -18.04
C GLY A 171 12.14 -1.99 -17.07
N ARG A 172 13.11 -2.90 -16.94
CA ARG A 172 14.21 -2.73 -15.99
C ARG A 172 15.11 -1.54 -16.30
N ALA A 173 15.38 -1.29 -17.59
CA ALA A 173 16.26 -0.20 -18.02
C ALA A 173 15.66 1.17 -17.63
N GLU A 174 14.35 1.37 -17.86
CA GLU A 174 13.66 2.58 -17.48
C GLU A 174 13.55 2.73 -15.95
N ASN A 175 13.38 1.63 -15.19
CA ASN A 175 13.41 1.67 -13.75
C ASN A 175 14.76 2.15 -13.20
N GLU A 176 15.86 1.63 -13.75
CA GLU A 176 17.22 2.03 -13.34
C GLU A 176 17.50 3.49 -13.72
N ALA A 177 17.13 3.92 -14.92
CA ALA A 177 17.30 5.31 -15.37
C ALA A 177 16.49 6.30 -14.50
N LEU A 178 15.23 5.96 -14.16
CA LEU A 178 14.43 6.77 -13.26
C LEU A 178 15.02 6.86 -11.85
N LEU A 179 15.54 5.75 -11.31
CA LEU A 179 16.14 5.74 -9.97
C LEU A 179 17.51 6.42 -9.90
N ASP A 180 18.16 6.67 -11.04
CA ASP A 180 19.39 7.44 -11.11
C ASP A 180 19.13 8.97 -11.17
N GLU A 181 17.88 9.40 -11.41
CA GLU A 181 17.48 10.80 -11.35
C GLU A 181 17.34 11.32 -9.92
N SER A 182 17.33 12.65 -9.78
CA SER A 182 17.16 13.32 -8.49
C SER A 182 15.68 13.60 -8.21
N TRP A 183 15.11 12.91 -7.25
CA TRP A 183 13.72 13.06 -6.81
C TRP A 183 13.62 13.78 -5.48
N ASP A 184 12.51 14.50 -5.26
CA ASP A 184 12.20 15.11 -3.97
C ASP A 184 11.37 14.15 -3.06
N LYS A 185 10.76 13.11 -3.65
CA LYS A 185 10.09 12.00 -2.96
C LYS A 185 9.96 10.80 -3.89
N ILE A 186 10.12 9.59 -3.38
CA ILE A 186 9.79 8.34 -4.09
C ILE A 186 8.73 7.58 -3.30
N PHE A 187 7.69 7.13 -4.01
CA PHE A 187 6.71 6.17 -3.51
C PHE A 187 6.84 4.90 -4.34
N PHE A 188 7.09 3.79 -3.67
CA PHE A 188 7.31 2.49 -4.30
C PHE A 188 6.42 1.43 -3.68
N THR A 189 5.73 0.65 -4.51
CA THR A 189 5.03 -0.56 -4.11
C THR A 189 5.57 -1.74 -4.89
N GLY A 190 5.96 -2.82 -4.20
CA GLY A 190 6.50 -4.00 -4.83
C GLY A 190 7.22 -4.96 -3.89
N SER A 191 8.14 -5.77 -4.41
CA SER A 191 8.86 -6.77 -3.61
C SER A 191 9.94 -6.17 -2.71
N VAL A 192 10.21 -6.84 -1.59
CA VAL A 192 11.25 -6.45 -0.63
C VAL A 192 12.63 -6.24 -1.26
N PRO A 193 13.14 -7.13 -2.15
CA PRO A 193 14.43 -6.90 -2.80
C PRO A 193 14.47 -5.63 -3.64
N VAL A 194 13.40 -5.31 -4.37
CA VAL A 194 13.33 -4.09 -5.18
C VAL A 194 13.16 -2.87 -4.30
N GLY A 195 12.40 -2.94 -3.21
CA GLY A 195 12.29 -1.86 -2.22
C GLY A 195 13.64 -1.48 -1.60
N LYS A 196 14.48 -2.47 -1.26
CA LYS A 196 15.86 -2.24 -0.80
C LYS A 196 16.70 -1.53 -1.86
N PHE A 197 16.58 -1.93 -3.13
CA PHE A 197 17.26 -1.28 -4.25
C PHE A 197 16.81 0.18 -4.45
N VAL A 198 15.50 0.44 -4.37
CA VAL A 198 14.96 1.81 -4.41
C VAL A 198 15.54 2.66 -3.27
N MET A 199 15.56 2.14 -2.05
CA MET A 199 16.10 2.83 -0.90
C MET A 199 17.62 3.11 -1.05
N GLU A 200 18.38 2.16 -1.57
CA GLU A 200 19.81 2.33 -1.86
C GLU A 200 20.03 3.48 -2.86
N ARG A 201 19.25 3.53 -3.96
CA ARG A 201 19.36 4.61 -4.96
C ARG A 201 18.94 5.96 -4.38
N ALA A 202 17.82 6.01 -3.66
CA ALA A 202 17.31 7.21 -3.02
C ALA A 202 18.29 7.82 -2.01
N SER A 203 19.06 6.99 -1.31
CA SER A 203 20.03 7.46 -0.29
C SER A 203 21.13 8.35 -0.84
N LYS A 204 21.48 8.23 -2.14
CA LYS A 204 22.50 9.06 -2.80
C LYS A 204 22.13 10.54 -2.79
N ASN A 205 20.83 10.86 -2.88
CA ASN A 205 20.29 12.22 -2.91
C ASN A 205 19.54 12.58 -1.62
N LEU A 206 19.58 11.73 -0.58
CA LEU A 206 18.79 11.85 0.65
C LEU A 206 17.29 11.98 0.36
N THR A 207 16.82 11.36 -0.73
CA THR A 207 15.41 11.37 -1.11
C THR A 207 14.58 10.56 -0.14
N PRO A 208 13.56 11.15 0.51
CA PRO A 208 12.65 10.40 1.37
C PRO A 208 11.84 9.40 0.56
N VAL A 209 11.71 8.17 1.08
CA VAL A 209 10.97 7.09 0.44
C VAL A 209 9.73 6.73 1.26
N THR A 210 8.69 6.25 0.58
CA THR A 210 7.63 5.43 1.15
C THR A 210 7.66 4.10 0.42
N LEU A 211 7.75 3.00 1.18
CA LEU A 211 7.90 1.65 0.64
C LEU A 211 6.73 0.80 1.13
N GLU A 212 5.92 0.34 0.19
CA GLU A 212 4.84 -0.62 0.41
C GLU A 212 5.31 -1.97 -0.14
N LEU A 213 5.64 -2.87 0.76
CA LEU A 213 6.25 -4.15 0.44
C LEU A 213 5.31 -5.29 0.81
N GLY A 214 5.70 -6.52 0.53
CA GLY A 214 4.92 -7.69 0.88
C GLY A 214 5.33 -8.31 2.21
N GLY A 215 5.02 -9.57 2.35
CA GLY A 215 5.37 -10.39 3.50
C GLY A 215 4.42 -11.58 3.62
N LYS A 216 4.75 -12.52 4.54
CA LYS A 216 3.88 -13.66 4.81
C LYS A 216 2.86 -13.28 5.88
N SER A 217 1.69 -12.80 5.44
CA SER A 217 0.60 -12.34 6.30
C SER A 217 -0.11 -13.52 6.99
N PRO A 218 0.02 -13.67 8.32
CA PRO A 218 -0.64 -14.74 9.08
C PRO A 218 -2.15 -14.51 9.18
N CYS A 219 -2.90 -15.61 9.15
CA CYS A 219 -4.31 -15.64 9.49
C CYS A 219 -4.53 -16.65 10.61
N ILE A 220 -4.80 -16.18 11.81
CA ILE A 220 -4.96 -16.97 13.03
C ILE A 220 -6.43 -17.27 13.24
N VAL A 221 -6.77 -18.52 13.50
CA VAL A 221 -8.14 -18.95 13.83
C VAL A 221 -8.11 -19.72 15.15
N ASP A 222 -8.65 -19.12 16.20
CA ASP A 222 -8.74 -19.78 17.49
C ASP A 222 -10.04 -20.60 17.63
N ALA A 223 -10.09 -21.44 18.65
CA ALA A 223 -11.22 -22.33 18.90
C ALA A 223 -12.56 -21.63 19.18
N THR A 224 -12.55 -20.32 19.52
CA THR A 224 -13.77 -19.56 19.77
C THR A 224 -14.33 -18.89 18.51
N ALA A 225 -13.62 -18.97 17.38
CA ALA A 225 -14.00 -18.31 16.14
C ALA A 225 -15.37 -18.76 15.62
N ASN A 226 -16.10 -17.85 14.98
CA ASN A 226 -17.26 -18.25 14.18
C ASN A 226 -16.74 -18.85 12.86
N LEU A 227 -16.62 -20.17 12.81
CA LEU A 227 -15.95 -20.88 11.73
C LEU A 227 -16.61 -20.66 10.36
N LYS A 228 -17.95 -20.57 10.29
CA LYS A 228 -18.66 -20.30 9.03
C LYS A 228 -18.33 -18.93 8.46
N VAL A 229 -18.26 -17.92 9.33
CA VAL A 229 -17.87 -16.55 8.93
C VAL A 229 -16.39 -16.50 8.60
N ALA A 230 -15.54 -17.14 9.40
CA ALA A 230 -14.10 -17.21 9.18
C ALA A 230 -13.79 -17.86 7.82
N ALA A 231 -14.36 -19.03 7.54
CA ALA A 231 -14.14 -19.75 6.28
C ALA A 231 -14.48 -18.88 5.06
N ARG A 232 -15.65 -18.21 5.06
CA ARG A 232 -16.07 -17.35 3.96
C ARG A 232 -15.13 -16.16 3.75
N ARG A 233 -14.73 -15.49 4.85
CA ARG A 233 -13.85 -14.30 4.79
C ARG A 233 -12.41 -14.66 4.44
N ILE A 234 -11.93 -15.81 4.90
CA ILE A 234 -10.61 -16.35 4.54
C ILE A 234 -10.59 -16.72 3.05
N ALA A 235 -11.60 -17.47 2.58
CA ALA A 235 -11.71 -17.83 1.17
C ALA A 235 -11.76 -16.58 0.28
N PHE A 236 -12.58 -15.58 0.63
CA PHE A 236 -12.63 -14.31 -0.10
C PHE A 236 -11.27 -13.61 -0.14
N GLY A 237 -10.64 -13.39 1.01
CA GLY A 237 -9.37 -12.67 1.09
C GLY A 237 -8.19 -13.41 0.45
N LYS A 238 -8.24 -14.75 0.42
CA LYS A 238 -7.20 -15.55 -0.22
C LYS A 238 -7.37 -15.68 -1.73
N TRP A 239 -8.59 -15.85 -2.21
CA TRP A 239 -8.81 -16.13 -3.62
C TRP A 239 -8.99 -14.88 -4.48
N LEU A 240 -9.23 -13.72 -3.88
CA LEU A 240 -9.28 -12.43 -4.57
C LEU A 240 -7.98 -12.21 -5.36
N ASN A 241 -8.12 -11.77 -6.62
CA ASN A 241 -6.99 -11.59 -7.55
C ASN A 241 -6.08 -12.83 -7.65
N VAL A 242 -6.67 -14.03 -7.49
CA VAL A 242 -5.94 -15.31 -7.50
C VAL A 242 -4.82 -15.35 -6.42
N GLY A 243 -5.04 -14.67 -5.29
CA GLY A 243 -4.07 -14.56 -4.20
C GLY A 243 -2.86 -13.67 -4.49
N GLN A 244 -2.86 -12.94 -5.61
CA GLN A 244 -1.79 -12.02 -5.99
C GLN A 244 -1.95 -10.67 -5.29
N THR A 245 -1.99 -10.70 -3.96
CA THR A 245 -2.31 -9.56 -3.09
C THR A 245 -1.37 -9.56 -1.90
N CYS A 246 -0.70 -8.44 -1.67
CA CYS A 246 0.29 -8.27 -0.59
C CYS A 246 -0.27 -8.47 0.82
N VAL A 247 -1.59 -8.34 0.96
CA VAL A 247 -2.33 -8.57 2.21
C VAL A 247 -3.20 -9.82 2.17
N ALA A 248 -3.10 -10.68 1.15
CA ALA A 248 -3.81 -11.97 1.18
C ALA A 248 -3.37 -12.78 2.41
N PRO A 249 -4.27 -13.53 3.06
CA PRO A 249 -3.85 -14.56 4.00
C PRO A 249 -2.79 -15.45 3.34
N ASP A 250 -1.54 -15.36 3.78
CA ASP A 250 -0.46 -16.10 3.15
C ASP A 250 -0.37 -17.51 3.69
N TYR A 251 -0.68 -17.69 4.97
CA TYR A 251 -0.84 -18.97 5.63
C TYR A 251 -1.87 -18.91 6.76
N LEU A 252 -2.45 -20.07 7.11
CA LEU A 252 -3.32 -20.21 8.27
C LEU A 252 -2.54 -20.79 9.45
N LEU A 253 -2.78 -20.24 10.64
CA LEU A 253 -2.49 -20.84 11.93
C LEU A 253 -3.83 -21.17 12.60
N VAL A 254 -4.14 -22.46 12.73
CA VAL A 254 -5.46 -22.93 13.18
C VAL A 254 -5.31 -23.68 14.50
N ASP A 255 -6.15 -23.37 15.46
CA ASP A 255 -6.28 -24.17 16.69
C ASP A 255 -6.66 -25.60 16.33
N THR A 256 -5.92 -26.59 16.85
CA THR A 256 -6.11 -28.02 16.55
C THR A 256 -7.54 -28.49 16.74
N ARG A 257 -8.29 -27.89 17.69
CA ARG A 257 -9.67 -28.27 18.03
C ARG A 257 -10.69 -27.93 16.94
N VAL A 258 -10.39 -27.01 16.04
CA VAL A 258 -11.32 -26.51 15.00
C VAL A 258 -10.79 -26.70 13.58
N HIS A 259 -9.62 -27.32 13.44
CA HIS A 259 -8.91 -27.52 12.17
C HIS A 259 -9.78 -28.20 11.10
N ASP A 260 -10.25 -29.41 11.35
CA ASP A 260 -10.97 -30.21 10.33
C ASP A 260 -12.28 -29.53 9.91
N GLU A 261 -13.02 -28.97 10.88
CA GLU A 261 -14.27 -28.25 10.61
C GLU A 261 -14.01 -27.02 9.74
N LEU A 262 -12.98 -26.23 10.08
CA LEU A 262 -12.63 -25.03 9.32
C LEU A 262 -12.23 -25.37 7.88
N LEU A 263 -11.39 -26.40 7.68
CA LEU A 263 -10.98 -26.83 6.35
C LEU A 263 -12.16 -27.29 5.50
N GLY A 264 -13.07 -28.05 6.10
CA GLY A 264 -14.33 -28.45 5.45
C GLY A 264 -15.13 -27.23 4.96
N LEU A 265 -15.31 -26.24 5.81
CA LEU A 265 -16.05 -25.02 5.50
C LEU A 265 -15.34 -24.15 4.45
N ILE A 266 -14.00 -24.03 4.46
CA ILE A 266 -13.26 -23.29 3.43
C ILE A 266 -13.42 -23.98 2.06
N ARG A 267 -13.40 -25.31 1.99
CA ARG A 267 -13.65 -26.06 0.75
C ARG A 267 -15.06 -25.78 0.21
N GLU A 268 -16.07 -25.77 1.08
CA GLU A 268 -17.47 -25.45 0.69
C GLU A 268 -17.59 -24.03 0.16
N GLU A 269 -17.00 -23.05 0.83
CA GLU A 269 -17.03 -21.64 0.37
C GLU A 269 -16.27 -21.46 -0.94
N THR A 270 -15.14 -22.14 -1.14
CA THR A 270 -14.38 -22.13 -2.40
C THR A 270 -15.22 -22.67 -3.57
N ARG A 271 -15.92 -23.81 -3.37
CA ARG A 271 -16.84 -24.35 -4.38
C ARG A 271 -18.03 -23.44 -4.63
N ARG A 272 -18.54 -22.76 -3.61
CA ARG A 272 -19.63 -21.78 -3.77
C ARG A 272 -19.20 -20.61 -4.63
N MET A 273 -17.93 -20.14 -4.49
CA MET A 273 -17.41 -19.00 -5.25
C MET A 273 -17.13 -19.36 -6.72
N PHE A 274 -16.51 -20.50 -6.98
CA PHE A 274 -15.94 -20.81 -8.29
C PHE A 274 -16.47 -22.11 -8.93
N GLY A 275 -17.39 -22.82 -8.27
CA GLY A 275 -17.91 -24.10 -8.75
C GLY A 275 -16.93 -25.26 -8.58
N GLU A 276 -17.24 -26.40 -9.22
CA GLU A 276 -16.38 -27.58 -9.19
C GLU A 276 -15.18 -27.50 -10.15
N HIS A 277 -15.21 -26.56 -11.10
CA HIS A 277 -14.17 -26.38 -12.12
C HIS A 277 -13.66 -24.93 -12.14
N PRO A 278 -12.89 -24.49 -11.12
CA PRO A 278 -12.44 -23.10 -11.00
C PRO A 278 -11.66 -22.60 -12.21
N LEU A 279 -10.92 -23.48 -12.90
CA LEU A 279 -10.12 -23.09 -14.08
C LEU A 279 -10.98 -22.66 -15.28
N ASP A 280 -12.26 -23.07 -15.32
CA ASP A 280 -13.21 -22.70 -16.39
C ASP A 280 -14.12 -21.55 -15.97
N ASN A 281 -14.07 -21.13 -14.71
CA ASN A 281 -14.86 -20.02 -14.20
C ASN A 281 -14.33 -18.68 -14.73
N GLU A 282 -15.22 -17.82 -15.25
CA GLU A 282 -14.87 -16.52 -15.84
C GLU A 282 -14.61 -15.44 -14.78
N ASP A 283 -15.12 -15.62 -13.56
CA ASP A 283 -14.85 -14.73 -12.42
C ASP A 283 -13.54 -15.07 -11.71
N TYR A 284 -12.90 -16.18 -12.08
CA TYR A 284 -11.61 -16.56 -11.54
C TYR A 284 -10.48 -16.14 -12.48
N GLY A 285 -9.64 -15.21 -12.04
CA GLY A 285 -8.54 -14.65 -12.81
C GLY A 285 -7.40 -15.63 -13.12
N HIS A 286 -6.24 -15.11 -13.50
CA HIS A 286 -5.04 -15.90 -13.80
C HIS A 286 -3.77 -15.28 -13.21
N ILE A 287 -2.70 -16.05 -13.16
CA ILE A 287 -1.38 -15.55 -12.77
C ILE A 287 -0.83 -14.63 -13.87
N VAL A 288 -0.24 -13.51 -13.48
CA VAL A 288 0.14 -12.41 -14.38
C VAL A 288 1.02 -12.82 -15.55
N ASN A 289 1.91 -13.79 -15.41
CA ASN A 289 2.78 -14.28 -16.48
C ASN A 289 3.33 -15.68 -16.21
N ALA A 290 3.94 -16.29 -17.23
CA ALA A 290 4.48 -17.65 -17.18
C ALA A 290 5.58 -17.82 -16.11
N LYS A 291 6.40 -16.80 -15.85
CA LYS A 291 7.45 -16.86 -14.83
C LYS A 291 6.85 -17.01 -13.42
N HIS A 292 5.87 -16.17 -13.09
CA HIS A 292 5.17 -16.26 -11.79
C HIS A 292 4.31 -17.52 -11.69
N PHE A 293 3.67 -17.95 -12.80
CA PHE A 293 2.93 -19.20 -12.85
C PHE A 293 3.84 -20.39 -12.51
N ALA A 294 4.99 -20.52 -13.14
CA ALA A 294 5.93 -21.60 -12.87
C ALA A 294 6.42 -21.59 -11.41
N ARG A 295 6.74 -20.39 -10.87
CA ARG A 295 7.13 -20.22 -9.47
C ARG A 295 6.03 -20.70 -8.50
N VAL A 296 4.81 -20.19 -8.67
CA VAL A 296 3.68 -20.52 -7.77
C VAL A 296 3.33 -22.00 -7.87
N ARG A 297 3.25 -22.55 -9.09
CA ARG A 297 3.01 -23.97 -9.30
C ARG A 297 4.06 -24.85 -8.60
N GLY A 298 5.32 -24.42 -8.61
CA GLY A 298 6.43 -25.11 -7.96
C GLY A 298 6.37 -25.14 -6.42
N LEU A 299 5.48 -24.37 -5.80
CA LEU A 299 5.26 -24.39 -4.35
C LEU A 299 4.20 -25.45 -3.91
N ILE A 300 3.51 -26.08 -4.86
CA ILE A 300 2.50 -27.10 -4.55
C ILE A 300 3.21 -28.42 -4.28
N ASP A 301 3.14 -28.88 -3.05
CA ASP A 301 3.50 -30.24 -2.65
C ASP A 301 2.29 -31.16 -2.86
N PRO A 302 2.32 -32.10 -3.84
CA PRO A 302 1.17 -32.94 -4.16
C PRO A 302 0.70 -33.81 -2.99
N ASP A 303 1.62 -34.20 -2.10
CA ASP A 303 1.31 -35.09 -0.97
C ASP A 303 0.52 -34.38 0.14
N LYS A 304 0.52 -33.01 0.11
CA LYS A 304 -0.17 -32.17 1.10
C LYS A 304 -1.46 -31.51 0.56
N VAL A 305 -1.79 -31.73 -0.72
CA VAL A 305 -2.99 -31.15 -1.32
C VAL A 305 -4.26 -31.76 -0.76
N VAL A 306 -5.10 -30.92 -0.17
CA VAL A 306 -6.45 -31.34 0.31
C VAL A 306 -7.59 -30.67 -0.45
N LEU A 307 -7.29 -29.64 -1.25
CA LEU A 307 -8.19 -29.03 -2.23
C LEU A 307 -7.38 -28.50 -3.41
N GLY A 308 -7.91 -28.61 -4.63
CA GLY A 308 -7.30 -28.04 -5.84
C GLY A 308 -6.04 -28.79 -6.27
N GLY A 309 -4.96 -28.06 -6.54
CA GLY A 309 -3.66 -28.60 -6.95
C GLY A 309 -3.46 -28.67 -8.46
N THR A 310 -4.53 -28.53 -9.27
CA THR A 310 -4.45 -28.56 -10.72
C THR A 310 -4.03 -27.18 -11.26
N ALA A 311 -3.25 -27.18 -12.33
CA ALA A 311 -2.83 -25.97 -13.01
C ALA A 311 -2.95 -26.13 -14.53
N ARG A 312 -3.35 -25.05 -15.22
CA ARG A 312 -3.50 -24.99 -16.68
C ARG A 312 -2.56 -23.93 -17.24
N GLU A 313 -1.43 -24.36 -17.79
CA GLU A 313 -0.38 -23.47 -18.27
C GLU A 313 -0.85 -22.57 -19.43
N SER A 314 -1.66 -23.11 -20.35
CA SER A 314 -2.17 -22.36 -21.52
C SER A 314 -3.02 -21.13 -21.16
N SER A 315 -3.63 -21.13 -19.99
CA SER A 315 -4.42 -19.99 -19.46
C SER A 315 -3.79 -19.36 -18.21
N LEU A 316 -2.60 -19.78 -17.80
CA LEU A 316 -1.90 -19.34 -16.58
C LEU A 316 -2.74 -19.44 -15.31
N LYS A 317 -3.72 -20.35 -15.26
CA LYS A 317 -4.59 -20.55 -14.11
C LYS A 317 -4.09 -21.69 -13.22
N ILE A 318 -4.12 -21.47 -11.91
CA ILE A 318 -3.87 -22.46 -10.86
C ILE A 318 -5.13 -22.49 -9.99
N GLU A 319 -5.66 -23.67 -9.71
CA GLU A 319 -6.83 -23.80 -8.84
C GLU A 319 -6.58 -23.23 -7.45
N PRO A 320 -7.62 -22.69 -6.78
CA PRO A 320 -7.57 -22.48 -5.34
C PRO A 320 -7.09 -23.74 -4.64
N THR A 321 -5.91 -23.69 -4.03
CA THR A 321 -5.23 -24.87 -3.51
C THR A 321 -5.00 -24.73 -2.02
N ILE A 322 -5.41 -25.74 -1.23
CA ILE A 322 -5.13 -25.83 0.19
C ILE A 322 -4.11 -26.95 0.41
N LEU A 323 -3.04 -26.62 1.11
CA LEU A 323 -2.03 -27.57 1.58
C LEU A 323 -2.19 -27.76 3.09
N ASP A 324 -2.37 -29.01 3.52
CA ASP A 324 -2.50 -29.36 4.94
C ASP A 324 -1.29 -30.15 5.44
N GLY A 325 -1.03 -30.10 6.75
CA GLY A 325 0.15 -30.74 7.35
C GLY A 325 1.46 -30.08 6.89
N VAL A 326 1.43 -28.77 6.65
CA VAL A 326 2.60 -27.99 6.22
C VAL A 326 3.55 -27.78 7.40
N ALA A 327 4.84 -28.01 7.15
CA ALA A 327 5.91 -27.73 8.11
C ALA A 327 6.50 -26.32 7.88
N PRO A 328 7.09 -25.69 8.91
CA PRO A 328 7.75 -24.39 8.79
C PRO A 328 8.86 -24.34 7.74
N GLU A 329 9.49 -25.49 7.46
CA GLU A 329 10.62 -25.65 6.54
C GLU A 329 10.18 -25.88 5.09
N ASP A 330 8.90 -26.15 4.84
CA ASP A 330 8.39 -26.38 3.49
C ASP A 330 8.60 -25.18 2.58
N ALA A 331 8.81 -25.41 1.29
CA ALA A 331 9.09 -24.37 0.30
C ALA A 331 8.02 -23.26 0.28
N VAL A 332 6.75 -23.62 0.48
CA VAL A 332 5.61 -22.70 0.53
C VAL A 332 5.66 -21.73 1.71
N MET A 333 6.46 -22.04 2.76
CA MET A 333 6.64 -21.22 3.95
C MET A 333 7.87 -20.32 3.89
N GLN A 334 8.77 -20.45 2.90
CA GLN A 334 10.05 -19.74 2.85
C GLN A 334 9.95 -18.35 2.22
N GLU A 335 8.98 -18.11 1.35
CA GLU A 335 8.75 -16.83 0.70
C GLU A 335 7.24 -16.48 0.66
N GLU A 336 6.91 -15.22 0.37
CA GLU A 336 5.55 -14.78 0.09
C GLU A 336 5.00 -15.53 -1.13
N ILE A 337 3.85 -16.16 -0.98
CA ILE A 337 3.27 -17.04 -2.03
C ILE A 337 2.83 -16.22 -3.23
N PHE A 338 2.09 -15.14 -3.00
CA PHE A 338 1.56 -14.25 -4.05
C PHE A 338 0.83 -15.04 -5.15
N GLY A 339 -0.06 -15.92 -4.70
CA GLY A 339 -0.77 -16.88 -5.54
C GLY A 339 -1.84 -17.67 -4.76
N PRO A 340 -2.59 -18.54 -5.44
CA PRO A 340 -3.79 -19.18 -4.88
C PRO A 340 -3.46 -20.46 -4.09
N ILE A 341 -2.45 -20.43 -3.25
CA ILE A 341 -2.08 -21.56 -2.39
C ILE A 341 -2.20 -21.10 -0.94
N LEU A 342 -2.94 -21.86 -0.14
CA LEU A 342 -3.17 -21.60 1.28
C LEU A 342 -2.60 -22.76 2.11
N PRO A 343 -1.38 -22.65 2.63
CA PRO A 343 -0.82 -23.59 3.57
C PRO A 343 -1.49 -23.45 4.93
N VAL A 344 -1.72 -24.60 5.58
CA VAL A 344 -2.35 -24.69 6.90
C VAL A 344 -1.40 -25.32 7.86
N LEU A 345 -1.16 -24.63 8.98
CA LEU A 345 -0.43 -25.09 10.13
C LEU A 345 -1.37 -25.08 11.34
N THR A 346 -1.15 -25.97 12.28
CA THR A 346 -1.91 -26.02 13.53
C THR A 346 -1.10 -25.52 14.70
N PHE A 347 -1.78 -25.11 15.77
CA PHE A 347 -1.17 -24.79 17.06
C PHE A 347 -2.04 -25.37 18.20
N GLU A 348 -1.39 -25.69 19.30
CA GLU A 348 -2.06 -26.17 20.53
C GLU A 348 -2.27 -25.05 21.55
N SER A 349 -1.45 -24.01 21.48
CA SER A 349 -1.55 -22.85 22.38
C SER A 349 -1.31 -21.52 21.65
N LEU A 350 -1.90 -20.45 22.19
CA LEU A 350 -1.71 -19.10 21.64
C LEU A 350 -0.23 -18.63 21.79
N ASP A 351 0.50 -19.13 22.77
CA ASP A 351 1.94 -18.84 22.95
C ASP A 351 2.75 -19.41 21.78
N GLU A 352 2.42 -20.61 21.32
CA GLU A 352 3.04 -21.24 20.15
C GLU A 352 2.74 -20.43 18.87
N ALA A 353 1.48 -20.03 18.65
CA ALA A 353 1.12 -19.23 17.48
C ALA A 353 1.82 -17.85 17.48
N GLU A 354 1.92 -17.20 18.63
CA GLU A 354 2.61 -15.92 18.78
C GLU A 354 4.13 -16.06 18.53
N ALA A 355 4.76 -17.08 19.13
CA ALA A 355 6.18 -17.35 18.93
C ALA A 355 6.49 -17.67 17.46
N PHE A 356 5.64 -18.47 16.80
CA PHE A 356 5.78 -18.78 15.38
C PHE A 356 5.78 -17.54 14.47
N ILE A 357 4.94 -16.56 14.79
CA ILE A 357 4.89 -15.28 14.03
C ILE A 357 6.10 -14.42 14.38
N ALA A 358 6.48 -14.35 15.65
CA ALA A 358 7.59 -13.52 16.13
C ALA A 358 8.95 -13.91 15.53
N ASP A 359 9.15 -15.19 15.23
CA ASP A 359 10.38 -15.70 14.59
C ASP A 359 10.48 -15.36 13.08
N ARG A 360 9.50 -14.65 12.53
CA ARG A 360 9.42 -14.29 11.11
C ARG A 360 9.53 -12.79 10.88
N PRO A 361 9.90 -12.37 9.65
CA PRO A 361 9.88 -10.95 9.31
C PRO A 361 8.50 -10.34 9.51
N THR A 362 8.44 -9.12 10.05
CA THR A 362 7.20 -8.39 10.30
C THR A 362 6.32 -8.34 9.06
N PRO A 363 5.10 -8.90 9.11
CA PRO A 363 4.20 -8.97 7.96
C PRO A 363 3.52 -7.64 7.67
N LEU A 364 3.05 -7.45 6.43
CA LEU A 364 2.23 -6.30 6.05
C LEU A 364 0.84 -6.38 6.69
N ALA A 365 0.24 -7.57 6.73
CA ALA A 365 -1.06 -7.75 7.37
C ALA A 365 -1.05 -8.90 8.39
N LEU A 366 -1.98 -8.80 9.37
CA LEU A 366 -2.30 -9.87 10.32
C LEU A 366 -3.81 -9.97 10.48
N TYR A 367 -4.31 -11.19 10.52
CA TYR A 367 -5.73 -11.49 10.69
C TYR A 367 -5.93 -12.40 11.90
N ILE A 368 -6.90 -12.08 12.76
CA ILE A 368 -7.27 -12.89 13.91
C ILE A 368 -8.78 -13.14 13.93
N PHE A 369 -9.18 -14.40 13.85
CA PHE A 369 -10.56 -14.85 14.02
C PHE A 369 -10.72 -15.43 15.42
N SER A 370 -11.49 -14.76 16.25
CA SER A 370 -11.76 -15.14 17.63
C SER A 370 -13.00 -14.42 18.14
N GLN A 371 -13.76 -15.04 19.04
CA GLN A 371 -14.83 -14.40 19.82
C GLN A 371 -14.33 -13.97 21.21
N ASP A 372 -13.14 -14.45 21.61
CA ASP A 372 -12.51 -14.02 22.86
C ASP A 372 -11.76 -12.69 22.68
N ARG A 373 -12.25 -11.67 23.34
CA ARG A 373 -11.67 -10.32 23.29
C ARG A 373 -10.23 -10.27 23.82
N ALA A 374 -9.90 -11.09 24.82
CA ALA A 374 -8.53 -11.14 25.34
C ALA A 374 -7.55 -11.69 24.30
N VAL A 375 -7.98 -12.70 23.51
CA VAL A 375 -7.21 -13.23 22.38
C VAL A 375 -7.02 -12.17 21.29
N GLN A 376 -8.11 -11.46 20.93
CA GLN A 376 -8.03 -10.38 19.93
C GLN A 376 -7.03 -9.29 20.37
N GLU A 377 -7.17 -8.79 21.61
CA GLU A 377 -6.29 -7.75 22.17
C GLU A 377 -4.84 -8.21 22.29
N ARG A 378 -4.61 -9.49 22.60
CA ARG A 378 -3.27 -10.09 22.66
C ARG A 378 -2.52 -9.93 21.33
N PHE A 379 -3.08 -10.42 20.23
CA PHE A 379 -2.44 -10.35 18.91
C PHE A 379 -2.31 -8.92 18.40
N VAL A 380 -3.34 -8.10 18.54
CA VAL A 380 -3.31 -6.69 18.12
C VAL A 380 -2.27 -5.87 18.90
N ARG A 381 -2.04 -6.17 20.17
CA ARG A 381 -1.15 -5.37 21.03
C ARG A 381 0.30 -5.83 21.02
N TYR A 382 0.53 -7.14 20.95
CA TYR A 382 1.87 -7.69 21.19
C TYR A 382 2.59 -8.20 19.95
N VAL A 383 1.86 -8.48 18.87
CA VAL A 383 2.47 -8.90 17.60
C VAL A 383 2.67 -7.67 16.70
N PRO A 384 3.89 -7.40 16.19
CA PRO A 384 4.12 -6.31 15.26
C PRO A 384 3.64 -6.68 13.84
N PHE A 385 2.87 -5.78 13.21
CA PHE A 385 2.42 -5.90 11.81
C PHE A 385 2.03 -4.51 11.26
N GLY A 386 1.90 -4.37 9.93
CA GLY A 386 1.55 -3.10 9.31
C GLY A 386 0.10 -2.70 9.57
N GLY A 387 -0.85 -3.54 9.26
CA GLY A 387 -2.28 -3.37 9.50
C GLY A 387 -3.02 -4.71 9.52
N GLY A 388 -4.31 -4.73 9.85
CA GLY A 388 -5.00 -6.02 9.91
C GLY A 388 -6.48 -5.94 10.27
N CYS A 389 -7.11 -7.11 10.38
CA CYS A 389 -8.51 -7.22 10.76
C CYS A 389 -8.70 -8.20 11.91
N VAL A 390 -9.65 -7.87 12.76
CA VAL A 390 -10.25 -8.82 13.72
C VAL A 390 -11.54 -9.36 13.08
N ASN A 391 -11.65 -10.68 12.98
CA ASN A 391 -12.78 -11.40 12.38
C ASN A 391 -13.06 -11.04 10.92
N ASP A 392 -12.08 -10.53 10.19
CA ASP A 392 -12.14 -10.30 8.74
C ASP A 392 -10.76 -10.43 8.10
N THR A 393 -10.70 -10.30 6.78
CA THR A 393 -9.47 -10.24 5.99
C THR A 393 -9.51 -9.01 5.06
N ILE A 394 -8.37 -8.49 4.67
CA ILE A 394 -8.15 -7.40 3.71
C ILE A 394 -8.94 -6.09 3.91
N MET A 395 -10.08 -6.09 4.58
CA MET A 395 -10.99 -4.92 4.67
C MET A 395 -10.40 -3.68 5.35
N HIS A 396 -9.29 -3.81 6.08
CA HIS A 396 -8.60 -2.67 6.69
C HIS A 396 -8.03 -1.67 5.67
N LEU A 397 -7.83 -2.09 4.42
CA LEU A 397 -7.39 -1.20 3.33
C LEU A 397 -8.56 -0.56 2.55
N ALA A 398 -9.79 -1.02 2.74
CA ALA A 398 -10.95 -0.52 2.00
C ALA A 398 -11.55 0.76 2.59
N THR A 399 -10.72 1.66 3.15
CA THR A 399 -11.18 2.90 3.77
C THR A 399 -10.16 4.03 3.62
N SER A 400 -10.64 5.23 3.26
CA SER A 400 -9.82 6.46 3.24
C SER A 400 -9.73 7.14 4.62
N HIS A 401 -10.21 6.50 5.71
CA HIS A 401 -10.20 7.07 7.05
C HIS A 401 -9.07 6.56 7.95
N MET A 402 -8.35 5.54 7.50
CA MET A 402 -7.20 4.97 8.18
C MET A 402 -6.02 4.87 7.22
N GLY A 403 -4.81 5.09 7.74
CA GLY A 403 -3.60 4.87 6.97
C GLY A 403 -3.35 3.37 6.73
N PHE A 404 -2.73 3.07 5.61
CA PHE A 404 -2.26 1.75 5.23
C PHE A 404 -0.76 1.80 4.99
N GLY A 405 -0.01 0.84 5.49
CA GLY A 405 1.44 0.76 5.29
C GLY A 405 2.10 -0.30 6.15
N GLY A 406 3.28 -0.71 5.72
CA GLY A 406 4.09 -1.74 6.36
C GLY A 406 4.99 -1.20 7.48
N MET A 407 5.61 -2.14 8.20
CA MET A 407 6.54 -1.89 9.27
C MET A 407 7.77 -2.80 9.13
N GLY A 408 8.97 -2.25 9.23
CA GLY A 408 10.20 -3.05 9.15
C GLY A 408 10.37 -3.73 7.80
N ALA A 409 10.31 -5.06 7.76
CA ALA A 409 10.48 -5.83 6.53
C ALA A 409 9.36 -5.64 5.52
N SER A 410 8.15 -5.27 5.97
CA SER A 410 6.99 -5.06 5.10
C SER A 410 6.85 -3.64 4.57
N GLY A 411 7.69 -2.69 5.00
CA GLY A 411 7.69 -1.34 4.44
C GLY A 411 8.01 -0.23 5.42
N MET A 412 7.82 1.01 4.95
CA MET A 412 7.96 2.23 5.74
C MET A 412 7.09 3.35 5.16
N GLY A 413 6.45 4.11 6.06
CA GLY A 413 5.47 5.12 5.71
C GLY A 413 4.07 4.54 5.62
N GLN A 414 3.12 5.40 5.30
CA GLN A 414 1.70 5.06 5.16
C GLN A 414 1.06 5.94 4.09
N TYR A 415 -0.05 5.46 3.52
CA TYR A 415 -0.89 6.22 2.60
C TYR A 415 -2.36 5.86 2.84
N HIS A 416 -3.29 6.23 2.01
CA HIS A 416 -4.74 6.32 2.11
C HIS A 416 -5.21 7.56 2.87
N GLY A 417 -6.22 8.21 2.34
CA GLY A 417 -6.86 9.37 2.94
C GLY A 417 -5.89 10.49 3.32
N ARG A 418 -5.95 10.88 4.58
CA ARG A 418 -5.09 11.92 5.15
C ARG A 418 -3.61 11.56 5.08
N GLU A 419 -3.27 10.30 5.30
CA GLU A 419 -1.89 9.86 5.31
C GLU A 419 -1.26 9.96 3.92
N SER A 420 -2.03 9.79 2.81
CA SER A 420 -1.56 10.07 1.45
C SER A 420 -1.12 11.53 1.29
N PHE A 421 -1.95 12.47 1.74
CA PHE A 421 -1.58 13.90 1.70
C PHE A 421 -0.33 14.18 2.54
N ASP A 422 -0.26 13.64 3.76
CA ASP A 422 0.86 13.85 4.68
C ASP A 422 2.16 13.18 4.17
N THR A 423 2.09 12.00 3.55
CA THR A 423 3.22 11.29 2.93
C THR A 423 3.90 12.08 1.81
N PHE A 424 3.11 12.84 1.05
CA PHE A 424 3.62 13.70 -0.03
C PHE A 424 3.81 15.16 0.38
N SER A 425 3.75 15.47 1.69
CA SER A 425 3.91 16.81 2.25
C SER A 425 5.03 16.88 3.27
N HIS A 426 5.78 17.97 3.26
CA HIS A 426 6.66 18.35 4.38
C HIS A 426 5.95 19.34 5.30
N LYS A 427 5.97 19.09 6.62
CA LYS A 427 5.36 19.98 7.62
C LYS A 427 6.39 21.00 8.12
N LYS A 428 6.28 22.26 7.65
CA LYS A 428 7.09 23.37 8.15
C LYS A 428 6.57 23.85 9.50
N SER A 429 7.43 23.94 10.50
CA SER A 429 7.14 24.58 11.79
C SER A 429 7.60 26.02 11.74
N ILE A 430 6.68 26.96 11.99
CA ILE A 430 6.93 28.41 11.86
C ILE A 430 6.52 29.08 13.17
N VAL A 431 7.44 29.87 13.73
CA VAL A 431 7.18 30.80 14.83
C VAL A 431 7.24 32.23 14.28
N ASN A 432 6.09 32.90 14.28
CA ASN A 432 6.03 34.31 13.92
C ASN A 432 6.03 35.15 15.21
N LYS A 433 7.16 35.77 15.51
CA LYS A 433 7.40 36.51 16.75
C LYS A 433 7.20 37.99 16.55
N ALA A 434 6.54 38.63 17.51
CA ALA A 434 6.38 40.09 17.53
C ALA A 434 7.76 40.78 17.65
N THR A 435 7.93 41.90 16.98
CA THR A 435 9.17 42.70 16.99
C THR A 435 9.14 43.88 17.96
N TRP A 436 7.96 44.20 18.51
CA TRP A 436 7.80 45.30 19.47
C TRP A 436 8.24 44.91 20.90
N LEU A 437 8.40 43.61 21.17
CA LEU A 437 8.92 43.09 22.43
C LEU A 437 10.08 42.17 22.17
N ASP A 438 11.20 42.47 22.80
CA ASP A 438 12.35 41.56 22.87
C ASP A 438 12.77 41.33 24.31
N VAL A 439 13.25 40.09 24.62
CA VAL A 439 13.60 39.69 25.98
C VAL A 439 15.10 39.64 26.13
N PRO A 440 15.73 40.62 26.85
CA PRO A 440 17.17 40.76 26.88
C PRO A 440 17.91 39.60 27.57
N PHE A 441 17.27 38.83 28.43
CA PHE A 441 17.91 37.73 29.14
C PHE A 441 18.31 36.55 28.26
N ARG A 442 17.81 36.44 27.04
CA ARG A 442 18.21 35.38 26.07
C ARG A 442 19.55 35.63 25.39
N TYR A 443 20.08 36.86 25.50
CA TYR A 443 21.31 37.27 24.82
C TYR A 443 22.51 37.29 25.77
N ALA A 444 23.70 36.91 25.26
CA ALA A 444 24.96 37.11 25.95
C ALA A 444 25.27 38.63 26.09
N PRO A 445 26.05 39.04 27.11
CA PRO A 445 26.65 38.24 28.17
C PRO A 445 25.63 37.70 29.19
N TYR A 446 25.82 36.48 29.64
CA TYR A 446 24.93 35.82 30.63
C TYR A 446 25.29 36.23 32.05
N GLU A 447 24.75 37.34 32.51
CA GLU A 447 24.88 37.83 33.88
C GLU A 447 24.02 37.01 34.85
N SER A 448 24.35 37.03 36.15
CA SER A 448 23.70 36.15 37.18
C SER A 448 22.20 36.35 37.28
N TRP A 449 21.66 37.58 37.03
CA TRP A 449 20.24 37.85 37.04
C TRP A 449 19.49 37.14 35.88
N LYS A 450 20.13 37.00 34.72
CA LYS A 450 19.58 36.33 33.55
C LYS A 450 19.31 34.87 33.77
N HIS A 451 20.15 34.19 34.59
CA HIS A 451 19.97 32.74 34.91
C HIS A 451 18.62 32.43 35.55
N LYS A 452 18.11 33.32 36.40
CA LYS A 452 16.82 33.11 37.06
C LYS A 452 15.68 33.14 36.02
N PHE A 453 15.70 34.10 35.11
CA PHE A 453 14.70 34.26 34.06
C PHE A 453 14.79 33.11 33.05
N VAL A 454 15.98 32.70 32.60
CA VAL A 454 16.18 31.60 31.68
C VAL A 454 15.53 30.31 32.25
N ARG A 455 15.74 30.02 33.54
CA ARG A 455 15.16 28.85 34.21
C ARG A 455 13.63 28.87 34.26
N ILE A 456 13.00 30.05 34.40
CA ILE A 456 11.54 30.19 34.41
C ILE A 456 10.96 29.97 33.00
N PHE A 457 11.66 30.41 31.96
CA PHE A 457 11.15 30.38 30.58
C PHE A 457 11.45 29.08 29.82
N VAL A 458 12.36 28.25 30.34
CA VAL A 458 12.79 26.99 29.72
C VAL A 458 12.34 25.75 30.50
N HIS A 459 11.52 25.91 31.54
CA HIS A 459 10.89 24.79 32.26
C HIS A 459 9.50 24.50 31.80
#